data_fd010e0120c8024583c49019ae849357
#
_entry.id   fd010e0120c8024583c49019ae849357
#
_cell.length_a   1.000
_cell.length_b   1.000
_cell.length_c   1.000
_cell.angle_alpha   90.00
_cell.angle_beta   90.00
_cell.angle_gamma   90.00
#
_symmetry.space_group_name_H-M   'P 1'
#
loop_
_entity.id
_entity.type
_entity.pdbx_description
1 polymer ?
#
loop_
_entity_poly.entity_id
_entity_poly.type
_entity_poly.pdbx_seq_one_letter_code
_entity_poly.pdbx_strand_id
1 'polypeptide(L)'
;MMKIRSIATLALAVLSAAAFRSSAQTPGPVGQITGIAHVAYRVSNLDRELDFFKKLGYEESFAFTANGKTTEVFVKINDRQFFEVYPQTNPSQQLGWMHVCYEVGDLYAFVPVLNARGLTPASVKKAGAGNLISSINDPDGRVTEFTQYMPGSKHTLDRGLHLGTNRVSTELLGFELPVTDLKAAHRFYTALGFDVDDTSSGLRLSLAGNDDLRIELPQYRPGLKVQALLPVNDARKTAAQLQAAGVNANLQKKLVFVKDPDGNSFVLLETGTAQ
;
A
#
# COMPACT_ATOMS: atom_id res chain seq x y z
N MET A 1 0.26 76.37 -24.82
CA MET A 1 -0.69 75.23 -25.03
C MET A 1 0.11 73.98 -25.29
N MET A 2 0.26 73.12 -24.33
CA MET A 2 1.09 71.94 -24.35
C MET A 2 0.15 70.72 -24.30
N LYS A 3 0.12 69.92 -25.35
CA LYS A 3 -0.73 68.72 -25.45
C LYS A 3 -0.01 67.54 -24.78
N ILE A 4 -0.59 67.05 -23.68
CA ILE A 4 -0.18 65.83 -23.00
C ILE A 4 -0.78 64.64 -23.75
N ARG A 5 0.09 63.77 -24.26
CA ARG A 5 -0.31 62.49 -24.84
C ARG A 5 -0.27 61.40 -23.75
N SER A 6 -1.43 60.90 -23.42
CA SER A 6 -1.55 59.72 -22.53
C SER A 6 -1.12 58.45 -23.33
N ILE A 7 -0.15 57.75 -22.76
CA ILE A 7 0.26 56.43 -23.23
C ILE A 7 -0.51 55.41 -22.35
N ALA A 8 -1.46 54.72 -22.96
CA ALA A 8 -2.14 53.58 -22.33
C ALA A 8 -1.28 52.36 -22.43
N THR A 9 -0.75 51.87 -21.31
CA THR A 9 0.00 50.62 -21.20
C THR A 9 -1.00 49.45 -21.12
N LEU A 10 -1.06 48.64 -22.18
CA LEU A 10 -1.87 47.45 -22.23
C LEU A 10 -1.11 46.32 -21.53
N ALA A 11 -1.53 45.92 -20.33
CA ALA A 11 -0.97 44.78 -19.62
C ALA A 11 -1.56 43.50 -20.20
N LEU A 12 -0.74 42.75 -20.92
CA LEU A 12 -1.08 41.43 -21.44
C LEU A 12 -0.92 40.41 -20.31
N ALA A 13 -2.03 39.97 -19.71
CA ALA A 13 -2.03 38.88 -18.76
C ALA A 13 -1.87 37.54 -19.49
N VAL A 14 -0.68 36.94 -19.40
CA VAL A 14 -0.42 35.58 -19.90
C VAL A 14 -0.98 34.63 -18.84
N LEU A 15 -2.16 34.06 -19.07
CA LEU A 15 -2.65 32.91 -18.33
C LEU A 15 -1.82 31.68 -18.79
N SER A 16 -0.85 31.30 -17.99
CA SER A 16 -0.21 29.97 -18.12
C SER A 16 -1.19 28.90 -17.61
N ALA A 17 -1.90 28.26 -18.51
CA ALA A 17 -2.62 27.04 -18.25
C ALA A 17 -1.58 25.95 -17.93
N ALA A 18 -1.36 25.68 -16.65
CA ALA A 18 -0.66 24.48 -16.21
C ALA A 18 -1.52 23.28 -16.61
N ALA A 19 -1.16 22.64 -17.72
CA ALA A 19 -1.75 21.38 -18.12
C ALA A 19 -1.36 20.33 -17.07
N PHE A 20 -2.28 19.99 -16.16
CA PHE A 20 -2.18 18.79 -15.36
C PHE A 20 -2.14 17.62 -16.33
N ARG A 21 -0.95 17.11 -16.61
CA ARG A 21 -0.78 15.82 -17.26
C ARG A 21 -1.28 14.76 -16.28
N SER A 22 -2.55 14.37 -16.39
CA SER A 22 -3.01 13.11 -15.90
C SER A 22 -2.16 12.04 -16.59
N SER A 23 -1.19 11.47 -15.91
CA SER A 23 -0.48 10.30 -16.40
C SER A 23 -1.49 9.16 -16.43
N ALA A 24 -2.12 8.96 -17.59
CA ALA A 24 -2.81 7.71 -17.88
C ALA A 24 -1.74 6.61 -17.73
N GLN A 25 -1.76 5.92 -16.60
CA GLN A 25 -0.85 4.80 -16.37
C GLN A 25 -1.15 3.74 -17.43
N THR A 26 -0.12 3.43 -18.21
CA THR A 26 -0.13 2.30 -19.13
C THR A 26 -0.53 1.05 -18.32
N PRO A 27 -1.49 0.23 -18.77
CA PRO A 27 -1.77 -1.04 -18.13
C PRO A 27 -0.46 -1.83 -18.01
N GLY A 28 -0.18 -2.37 -16.82
CA GLY A 28 0.99 -3.21 -16.63
C GLY A 28 0.99 -4.43 -17.56
N PRO A 29 2.11 -5.13 -17.70
CA PRO A 29 2.20 -6.29 -18.57
C PRO A 29 1.08 -7.29 -18.25
N VAL A 30 0.41 -7.78 -19.29
CA VAL A 30 -0.69 -8.74 -19.16
C VAL A 30 -0.20 -10.01 -18.46
N GLY A 31 -0.91 -10.42 -17.39
CA GLY A 31 -0.57 -11.64 -16.66
C GLY A 31 0.60 -11.55 -15.70
N GLN A 32 0.88 -10.36 -15.15
CA GLN A 32 1.94 -10.15 -14.16
C GLN A 32 1.45 -9.28 -12.99
N ILE A 33 2.08 -9.46 -11.83
CA ILE A 33 1.96 -8.55 -10.69
C ILE A 33 2.63 -7.22 -11.07
N THR A 34 1.97 -6.10 -10.77
CA THR A 34 2.47 -4.75 -11.07
C THR A 34 2.90 -3.98 -9.83
N GLY A 35 2.49 -4.43 -8.64
CA GLY A 35 2.84 -3.81 -7.36
C GLY A 35 1.92 -4.29 -6.23
N ILE A 36 2.04 -3.65 -5.08
CA ILE A 36 1.17 -3.88 -3.93
C ILE A 36 -0.05 -2.98 -4.06
N ALA A 37 -1.25 -3.56 -3.92
CA ALA A 37 -2.50 -2.82 -3.87
C ALA A 37 -2.88 -2.42 -2.43
N HIS A 38 -2.78 -3.38 -1.50
CA HIS A 38 -3.03 -3.11 -0.09
C HIS A 38 -2.37 -4.16 0.81
N VAL A 39 -2.27 -3.81 2.09
CA VAL A 39 -2.02 -4.72 3.19
C VAL A 39 -3.20 -4.65 4.16
N ALA A 40 -3.62 -5.79 4.68
CA ALA A 40 -4.80 -5.89 5.50
C ALA A 40 -4.47 -6.25 6.95
N TYR A 41 -5.18 -5.60 7.87
CA TYR A 41 -5.05 -5.80 9.31
C TYR A 41 -6.41 -6.04 9.97
N ARG A 42 -6.47 -6.97 10.92
CA ARG A 42 -7.59 -7.04 11.86
C ARG A 42 -7.21 -6.35 13.16
N VAL A 43 -8.09 -5.47 13.62
CA VAL A 43 -7.82 -4.60 14.77
C VAL A 43 -8.88 -4.78 15.87
N SER A 44 -8.47 -4.62 17.12
CA SER A 44 -9.36 -4.78 18.28
C SER A 44 -10.39 -3.65 18.39
N ASN A 45 -10.05 -2.46 17.95
CA ASN A 45 -10.90 -1.26 18.00
C ASN A 45 -10.67 -0.39 16.75
N LEU A 46 -11.67 -0.35 15.88
CA LEU A 46 -11.61 0.35 14.60
C LEU A 46 -11.44 1.87 14.78
N ASP A 47 -12.14 2.50 15.73
CA ASP A 47 -12.06 3.97 15.92
C ASP A 47 -10.65 4.41 16.36
N ARG A 48 -10.02 3.62 17.25
CA ARG A 48 -8.63 3.88 17.67
C ARG A 48 -7.64 3.72 16.52
N GLU A 49 -7.89 2.74 15.65
CA GLU A 49 -7.05 2.48 14.49
C GLU A 49 -7.18 3.61 13.45
N LEU A 50 -8.39 4.04 13.16
CA LEU A 50 -8.64 5.16 12.25
C LEU A 50 -8.05 6.47 12.79
N ASP A 51 -8.12 6.72 14.12
CA ASP A 51 -7.43 7.85 14.74
C ASP A 51 -5.91 7.76 14.59
N PHE A 52 -5.33 6.56 14.71
CA PHE A 52 -3.91 6.34 14.45
C PHE A 52 -3.54 6.68 13.00
N PHE A 53 -4.25 6.17 12.00
CA PHE A 53 -3.99 6.49 10.59
C PHE A 53 -4.20 7.98 10.29
N LYS A 54 -5.19 8.61 10.90
CA LYS A 54 -5.41 10.06 10.81
C LYS A 54 -4.23 10.87 11.37
N LYS A 55 -3.62 10.44 12.48
CA LYS A 55 -2.39 11.06 13.03
C LYS A 55 -1.18 10.90 12.10
N LEU A 56 -1.15 9.85 11.28
CA LEU A 56 -0.18 9.69 10.19
C LEU A 56 -0.52 10.53 8.95
N GLY A 57 -1.65 11.24 8.96
CA GLY A 57 -2.11 12.11 7.87
C GLY A 57 -2.89 11.38 6.78
N TYR A 58 -3.25 10.11 6.98
CA TYR A 58 -4.07 9.34 6.05
C TYR A 58 -5.56 9.60 6.27
N GLU A 59 -6.35 9.46 5.21
CA GLU A 59 -7.80 9.62 5.23
C GLU A 59 -8.50 8.30 4.86
N GLU A 60 -9.70 8.11 5.42
CA GLU A 60 -10.59 7.03 4.99
C GLU A 60 -11.09 7.31 3.57
N SER A 61 -10.96 6.34 2.69
CA SER A 61 -11.47 6.38 1.32
C SER A 61 -12.94 5.97 1.28
N PHE A 62 -13.21 4.76 1.74
CA PHE A 62 -14.56 4.21 1.85
C PHE A 62 -14.59 3.05 2.85
N ALA A 63 -15.82 2.71 3.28
CA ALA A 63 -16.07 1.59 4.17
C ALA A 63 -17.18 0.67 3.64
N PHE A 64 -17.24 -0.54 4.19
CA PHE A 64 -18.35 -1.45 4.06
C PHE A 64 -19.07 -1.60 5.40
N THR A 65 -20.39 -1.75 5.32
CA THR A 65 -21.23 -1.95 6.50
C THR A 65 -22.17 -3.13 6.27
N ALA A 66 -22.41 -3.87 7.33
CA ALA A 66 -23.44 -4.91 7.39
C ALA A 66 -24.21 -4.79 8.70
N ASN A 67 -25.53 -4.83 8.63
CA ASN A 67 -26.41 -4.70 9.81
C ASN A 67 -26.09 -3.45 10.67
N GLY A 68 -25.79 -2.31 10.00
CA GLY A 68 -25.47 -1.03 10.67
C GLY A 68 -24.11 -0.97 11.36
N LYS A 69 -23.24 -1.97 11.15
CA LYS A 69 -21.88 -1.99 11.69
C LYS A 69 -20.86 -1.97 10.56
N THR A 70 -19.80 -1.23 10.73
CA THR A 70 -18.65 -1.24 9.80
C THR A 70 -17.96 -2.59 9.88
N THR A 71 -17.72 -3.19 8.71
CA THR A 71 -17.11 -4.51 8.57
C THR A 71 -15.70 -4.43 7.96
N GLU A 72 -15.40 -3.33 7.26
CA GLU A 72 -14.14 -3.14 6.53
C GLU A 72 -13.99 -1.66 6.19
N VAL A 73 -12.78 -1.13 6.29
CA VAL A 73 -12.44 0.25 5.92
C VAL A 73 -11.18 0.25 5.07
N PHE A 74 -11.19 1.06 4.01
CA PHE A 74 -10.02 1.36 3.21
C PHE A 74 -9.47 2.74 3.56
N VAL A 75 -8.26 2.78 4.12
CA VAL A 75 -7.51 4.00 4.41
C VAL A 75 -6.53 4.25 3.28
N LYS A 76 -6.62 5.43 2.66
CA LYS A 76 -5.93 5.71 1.40
C LYS A 76 -4.49 6.14 1.59
N ILE A 77 -3.56 5.44 0.93
CA ILE A 77 -2.15 5.82 0.82
C ILE A 77 -1.95 6.67 -0.43
N ASN A 78 -2.39 6.16 -1.59
CA ASN A 78 -2.42 6.83 -2.89
C ASN A 78 -3.53 6.25 -3.77
N ASP A 79 -3.60 6.63 -5.04
CA ASP A 79 -4.70 6.19 -5.94
C ASP A 79 -4.68 4.70 -6.30
N ARG A 80 -3.66 3.96 -5.85
CA ARG A 80 -3.49 2.53 -6.11
C ARG A 80 -3.26 1.70 -4.85
N GLN A 81 -2.88 2.34 -3.72
CA GLN A 81 -2.47 1.65 -2.51
C GLN A 81 -3.29 2.08 -1.30
N PHE A 82 -3.63 1.10 -0.46
CA PHE A 82 -4.49 1.30 0.71
C PHE A 82 -3.99 0.46 1.91
N PHE A 83 -4.33 0.89 3.11
CA PHE A 83 -4.46 0.01 4.25
C PHE A 83 -5.91 -0.46 4.32
N GLU A 84 -6.12 -1.76 4.40
CA GLU A 84 -7.43 -2.37 4.57
C GLU A 84 -7.58 -2.81 6.03
N VAL A 85 -8.61 -2.32 6.71
CA VAL A 85 -8.76 -2.48 8.15
C VAL A 85 -10.07 -3.17 8.48
N TYR A 86 -9.98 -4.28 9.20
CA TYR A 86 -11.12 -5.07 9.64
C TYR A 86 -11.28 -5.00 11.16
N PRO A 87 -12.45 -4.64 11.70
CA PRO A 87 -12.69 -4.78 13.12
C PRO A 87 -12.75 -6.26 13.52
N GLN A 88 -12.22 -6.59 14.70
CA GLN A 88 -12.47 -7.87 15.33
C GLN A 88 -13.96 -7.96 15.73
N THR A 89 -14.68 -8.92 15.16
CA THR A 89 -16.10 -9.16 15.47
C THR A 89 -16.32 -10.33 16.42
N ASN A 90 -15.29 -11.16 16.61
CA ASN A 90 -15.29 -12.29 17.51
C ASN A 90 -13.91 -12.39 18.21
N PRO A 91 -13.84 -12.55 19.55
CA PRO A 91 -12.59 -12.67 20.29
C PRO A 91 -11.66 -13.80 19.83
N SER A 92 -12.18 -14.82 19.16
CA SER A 92 -11.37 -15.92 18.60
C SER A 92 -10.61 -15.53 17.31
N GLN A 93 -10.96 -14.42 16.67
CA GLN A 93 -10.26 -13.94 15.49
C GLN A 93 -8.89 -13.37 15.88
N GLN A 94 -7.85 -13.81 15.19
CA GLN A 94 -6.51 -13.31 15.42
C GLN A 94 -6.38 -11.84 14.97
N LEU A 95 -5.79 -11.01 15.82
CA LEU A 95 -5.45 -9.62 15.51
C LEU A 95 -4.15 -9.52 14.71
N GLY A 96 -3.99 -8.41 14.00
CA GLY A 96 -2.79 -8.08 13.26
C GLY A 96 -2.91 -8.37 11.77
N TRP A 97 -1.77 -8.65 11.14
CA TRP A 97 -1.66 -8.91 9.71
C TRP A 97 -2.61 -10.03 9.24
N MET A 98 -3.36 -9.74 8.20
CA MET A 98 -4.28 -10.70 7.57
C MET A 98 -3.75 -11.18 6.21
N HIS A 99 -3.46 -10.25 5.31
CA HIS A 99 -2.98 -10.57 3.96
C HIS A 99 -2.27 -9.38 3.29
N VAL A 100 -1.54 -9.70 2.24
CA VAL A 100 -1.12 -8.75 1.21
C VAL A 100 -1.98 -8.96 -0.03
N CYS A 101 -2.36 -7.87 -0.69
CA CYS A 101 -2.97 -7.91 -2.00
C CYS A 101 -2.05 -7.27 -3.03
N TYR A 102 -1.77 -7.99 -4.10
CA TYR A 102 -1.00 -7.49 -5.24
C TYR A 102 -1.93 -7.02 -6.35
N GLU A 103 -1.55 -5.92 -7.00
CA GLU A 103 -2.24 -5.46 -8.19
C GLU A 103 -1.79 -6.26 -9.42
N VAL A 104 -2.75 -6.63 -10.26
CA VAL A 104 -2.56 -7.35 -11.52
C VAL A 104 -3.34 -6.65 -12.63
N GLY A 105 -2.74 -6.52 -13.80
CA GLY A 105 -3.38 -5.84 -14.93
C GLY A 105 -4.56 -6.62 -15.53
N ASP A 106 -4.49 -7.95 -15.52
CA ASP A 106 -5.54 -8.86 -16.03
C ASP A 106 -5.52 -10.17 -15.25
N LEU A 107 -6.51 -10.38 -14.37
CA LEU A 107 -6.63 -11.60 -13.56
C LEU A 107 -7.02 -12.83 -14.36
N TYR A 108 -7.81 -12.68 -15.44
CA TYR A 108 -8.18 -13.81 -16.28
C TYR A 108 -7.00 -14.34 -17.09
N ALA A 109 -6.02 -13.49 -17.42
CA ALA A 109 -4.75 -13.91 -18.01
C ALA A 109 -3.77 -14.42 -16.95
N PHE A 110 -3.76 -13.85 -15.74
CA PHE A 110 -2.80 -14.18 -14.68
C PHE A 110 -3.05 -15.56 -14.04
N VAL A 111 -4.30 -15.90 -13.72
CA VAL A 111 -4.64 -17.15 -13.04
C VAL A 111 -4.18 -18.40 -13.86
N PRO A 112 -4.40 -18.48 -15.19
CA PRO A 112 -3.83 -19.56 -16.01
C PRO A 112 -2.29 -19.65 -15.97
N VAL A 113 -1.59 -18.52 -15.90
CA VAL A 113 -0.12 -18.50 -15.76
C VAL A 113 0.31 -19.13 -14.43
N LEU A 114 -0.37 -18.79 -13.32
CA LEU A 114 -0.10 -19.41 -12.03
C LEU A 114 -0.37 -20.91 -12.04
N ASN A 115 -1.47 -21.35 -12.67
CA ASN A 115 -1.79 -22.78 -12.81
C ASN A 115 -0.70 -23.52 -13.61
N ALA A 116 -0.20 -22.93 -14.70
CA ALA A 116 0.89 -23.51 -15.50
C ALA A 116 2.22 -23.62 -14.72
N ARG A 117 2.41 -22.79 -13.68
CA ARG A 117 3.56 -22.81 -12.77
C ARG A 117 3.34 -23.71 -11.54
N GLY A 118 2.24 -24.48 -11.51
CA GLY A 118 1.93 -25.43 -10.44
C GLY A 118 1.27 -24.81 -9.20
N LEU A 119 0.83 -23.57 -9.26
CA LEU A 119 0.03 -22.94 -8.22
C LEU A 119 -1.47 -23.13 -8.48
N THR A 120 -2.29 -23.12 -7.43
CA THR A 120 -3.75 -23.33 -7.52
C THR A 120 -4.51 -22.18 -6.87
N PRO A 121 -4.50 -20.99 -7.49
CA PRO A 121 -5.27 -19.85 -6.95
C PRO A 121 -6.78 -20.10 -7.06
N ALA A 122 -7.54 -19.46 -6.19
CA ALA A 122 -9.00 -19.45 -6.25
C ALA A 122 -9.49 -18.86 -7.59
N SER A 123 -10.69 -19.24 -8.01
CA SER A 123 -11.32 -18.69 -9.20
C SER A 123 -11.51 -17.18 -9.08
N VAL A 124 -11.34 -16.49 -10.22
CA VAL A 124 -11.58 -15.04 -10.29
C VAL A 124 -13.04 -14.73 -9.98
N LYS A 125 -13.27 -13.77 -9.10
CA LYS A 125 -14.62 -13.31 -8.73
C LYS A 125 -14.63 -11.79 -8.59
N LYS A 126 -15.83 -11.21 -8.63
CA LYS A 126 -16.02 -9.78 -8.35
C LYS A 126 -16.10 -9.57 -6.83
N ALA A 127 -15.29 -8.65 -6.31
CA ALA A 127 -15.28 -8.22 -4.91
C ALA A 127 -16.40 -7.20 -4.63
N GLY A 128 -16.71 -6.97 -3.35
CA GLY A 128 -17.67 -5.96 -2.90
C GLY A 128 -17.34 -4.54 -3.38
N ALA A 129 -16.05 -4.20 -3.49
CA ALA A 129 -15.58 -2.93 -4.03
C ALA A 129 -15.75 -2.79 -5.55
N GLY A 130 -16.13 -3.87 -6.25
CA GLY A 130 -16.35 -3.87 -7.71
C GLY A 130 -15.12 -4.26 -8.53
N ASN A 131 -13.98 -4.53 -7.91
CA ASN A 131 -12.78 -5.07 -8.55
C ASN A 131 -12.92 -6.58 -8.81
N LEU A 132 -12.07 -7.13 -9.69
CA LEU A 132 -11.87 -8.57 -9.74
C LEU A 132 -10.81 -8.97 -8.72
N ILE A 133 -11.01 -10.12 -8.07
CA ILE A 133 -10.06 -10.68 -7.11
C ILE A 133 -9.87 -12.18 -7.31
N SER A 134 -8.69 -12.66 -6.92
CA SER A 134 -8.33 -14.06 -6.74
C SER A 134 -7.39 -14.15 -5.52
N SER A 135 -7.18 -15.35 -4.98
CA SER A 135 -6.28 -15.53 -3.83
C SER A 135 -5.67 -16.91 -3.81
N ILE A 136 -4.55 -17.04 -3.10
CA ILE A 136 -3.87 -18.30 -2.81
C ILE A 136 -3.24 -18.20 -1.41
N ASN A 137 -3.05 -19.30 -0.72
CA ASN A 137 -2.28 -19.28 0.51
C ASN A 137 -0.79 -19.44 0.23
N ASP A 138 0.04 -18.69 0.95
CA ASP A 138 1.49 -18.89 0.94
C ASP A 138 1.87 -20.17 1.69
N PRO A 139 3.15 -20.60 1.67
CA PRO A 139 3.60 -21.82 2.37
C PRO A 139 3.39 -21.81 3.88
N ASP A 140 3.25 -20.63 4.50
CA ASP A 140 2.92 -20.48 5.93
C ASP A 140 1.41 -20.41 6.20
N GLY A 141 0.57 -20.61 5.17
CA GLY A 141 -0.89 -20.61 5.26
C GLY A 141 -1.54 -19.22 5.27
N ARG A 142 -0.77 -18.15 5.01
CA ARG A 142 -1.30 -16.79 4.95
C ARG A 142 -1.89 -16.50 3.58
N VAL A 143 -2.97 -15.71 3.56
CA VAL A 143 -3.62 -15.31 2.31
C VAL A 143 -2.73 -14.35 1.54
N THR A 144 -2.50 -14.63 0.27
CA THR A 144 -1.98 -13.74 -0.76
C THR A 144 -3.11 -13.47 -1.72
N GLU A 145 -3.57 -12.22 -1.80
CA GLU A 145 -4.65 -11.82 -2.68
C GLU A 145 -4.11 -11.13 -3.93
N PHE A 146 -4.86 -11.18 -5.01
CA PHE A 146 -4.61 -10.47 -6.25
C PHE A 146 -5.84 -9.66 -6.62
N THR A 147 -5.66 -8.40 -7.02
CA THR A 147 -6.76 -7.54 -7.47
C THR A 147 -6.48 -6.95 -8.84
N GLN A 148 -7.52 -6.86 -9.66
CA GLN A 148 -7.57 -6.06 -10.87
C GLN A 148 -8.55 -4.91 -10.64
N TYR A 149 -8.04 -3.69 -10.65
CA TYR A 149 -8.88 -2.50 -10.52
C TYR A 149 -9.76 -2.33 -11.75
N MET A 150 -11.08 -2.34 -11.55
CA MET A 150 -12.06 -2.24 -12.60
C MET A 150 -12.63 -0.82 -12.73
N PRO A 151 -12.92 -0.33 -13.94
CA PRO A 151 -13.65 0.92 -14.12
C PRO A 151 -14.96 0.90 -13.34
N GLY A 152 -15.25 1.98 -12.59
CA GLY A 152 -16.44 2.09 -11.76
C GLY A 152 -16.38 1.34 -10.43
N SER A 153 -15.28 0.72 -10.07
CA SER A 153 -15.08 0.20 -8.72
C SER A 153 -14.92 1.35 -7.71
N LYS A 154 -15.17 1.07 -6.42
CA LYS A 154 -15.00 2.08 -5.36
C LYS A 154 -13.59 2.71 -5.40
N HIS A 155 -12.55 1.91 -5.58
CA HIS A 155 -11.17 2.38 -5.69
C HIS A 155 -10.96 3.33 -6.88
N THR A 156 -11.52 3.00 -8.06
CA THR A 156 -11.33 3.84 -9.25
C THR A 156 -12.18 5.10 -9.23
N LEU A 157 -13.33 5.08 -8.56
CA LEU A 157 -14.17 6.27 -8.34
C LEU A 157 -13.56 7.22 -7.31
N ASP A 158 -12.72 6.72 -6.41
CA ASP A 158 -12.03 7.48 -5.36
C ASP A 158 -10.72 8.14 -5.83
N ARG A 159 -10.32 7.97 -7.08
CA ARG A 159 -9.07 8.56 -7.60
C ARG A 159 -9.05 10.07 -7.46
N GLY A 160 -7.93 10.60 -6.93
CA GLY A 160 -7.75 12.03 -6.65
C GLY A 160 -8.49 12.54 -5.42
N LEU A 161 -9.26 11.70 -4.73
CA LEU A 161 -9.98 12.03 -3.49
C LEU A 161 -9.26 11.41 -2.27
N HIS A 162 -9.56 11.93 -1.07
CA HIS A 162 -9.06 11.39 0.21
C HIS A 162 -7.52 11.22 0.28
N LEU A 163 -6.81 12.07 -0.46
CA LEU A 163 -5.35 12.15 -0.45
C LEU A 163 -4.92 13.17 0.61
N GLY A 164 -4.87 12.79 1.87
CA GLY A 164 -4.48 13.66 2.98
C GLY A 164 -3.20 14.47 2.68
N THR A 165 -3.24 15.77 2.91
CA THR A 165 -2.15 16.69 2.52
C THR A 165 -0.88 16.52 3.37
N ASN A 166 -1.02 15.98 4.58
CA ASN A 166 0.06 15.85 5.57
C ASN A 166 0.47 14.37 5.80
N ARG A 167 0.22 13.51 4.82
CA ARG A 167 0.61 12.09 4.92
C ARG A 167 2.10 11.97 5.16
N VAL A 168 2.49 11.15 6.13
CA VAL A 168 3.90 10.87 6.43
C VAL A 168 4.62 10.18 5.28
N SER A 169 3.87 9.44 4.47
CA SER A 169 4.33 8.81 3.23
C SER A 169 3.22 8.81 2.19
N THR A 170 3.57 8.85 0.92
CA THR A 170 2.64 8.75 -0.22
C THR A 170 2.67 7.39 -0.88
N GLU A 171 3.41 6.43 -0.32
CA GLU A 171 3.62 5.12 -0.89
C GLU A 171 3.76 4.03 0.18
N LEU A 172 3.26 2.83 -0.11
CA LEU A 172 3.61 1.60 0.56
C LEU A 172 4.72 0.93 -0.26
N LEU A 173 5.96 1.06 0.21
CA LEU A 173 7.13 0.55 -0.48
C LEU A 173 7.18 -0.99 -0.47
N GLY A 174 6.68 -1.60 0.61
CA GLY A 174 6.71 -3.06 0.77
C GLY A 174 6.44 -3.50 2.19
N PHE A 175 7.02 -4.63 2.53
CA PHE A 175 6.89 -5.21 3.87
C PHE A 175 8.03 -6.18 4.18
N GLU A 176 8.25 -6.43 5.47
CA GLU A 176 9.00 -7.58 5.96
C GLU A 176 8.02 -8.62 6.46
N LEU A 177 8.09 -9.85 5.92
CA LEU A 177 7.20 -10.95 6.24
C LEU A 177 8.02 -12.18 6.65
N PRO A 178 8.14 -12.48 7.95
CA PRO A 178 8.88 -13.65 8.42
C PRO A 178 8.30 -14.96 7.89
N VAL A 179 9.14 -15.86 7.35
CA VAL A 179 8.75 -17.16 6.79
C VAL A 179 9.40 -18.30 7.53
N THR A 180 8.69 -19.42 7.67
CA THR A 180 9.18 -20.59 8.42
C THR A 180 10.07 -21.51 7.59
N ASP A 181 9.85 -21.57 6.26
CA ASP A 181 10.62 -22.36 5.30
C ASP A 181 11.04 -21.50 4.11
N LEU A 182 12.31 -21.04 4.12
CA LEU A 182 12.87 -20.23 3.04
C LEU A 182 12.83 -20.92 1.67
N LYS A 183 13.03 -22.25 1.61
CA LYS A 183 13.00 -22.99 0.34
C LYS A 183 11.59 -23.06 -0.24
N ALA A 184 10.59 -23.27 0.60
CA ALA A 184 9.20 -23.27 0.18
C ALA A 184 8.77 -21.86 -0.26
N ALA A 185 9.14 -20.83 0.51
CA ALA A 185 8.89 -19.43 0.17
C ALA A 185 9.57 -19.05 -1.16
N HIS A 186 10.85 -19.40 -1.36
CA HIS A 186 11.57 -19.15 -2.61
C HIS A 186 10.79 -19.72 -3.82
N ARG A 187 10.42 -21.01 -3.77
CA ARG A 187 9.65 -21.65 -4.87
C ARG A 187 8.31 -20.96 -5.11
N PHE A 188 7.59 -20.62 -4.03
CA PHE A 188 6.28 -20.00 -4.12
C PHE A 188 6.34 -18.62 -4.77
N TYR A 189 7.21 -17.73 -4.29
CA TYR A 189 7.30 -16.36 -4.81
C TYR A 189 7.92 -16.33 -6.22
N THR A 190 8.85 -17.22 -6.54
CA THR A 190 9.32 -17.40 -7.92
C THR A 190 8.18 -17.85 -8.85
N ALA A 191 7.32 -18.77 -8.42
CA ALA A 191 6.16 -19.19 -9.18
C ALA A 191 5.10 -18.07 -9.33
N LEU A 192 4.99 -17.15 -8.36
CA LEU A 192 4.17 -15.94 -8.49
C LEU A 192 4.73 -14.95 -9.53
N GLY A 193 6.02 -15.03 -9.87
CA GLY A 193 6.66 -14.17 -10.86
C GLY A 193 7.60 -13.11 -10.28
N PHE A 194 7.98 -13.25 -9.02
CA PHE A 194 9.04 -12.43 -8.43
C PHE A 194 10.43 -12.99 -8.80
N ASP A 195 11.37 -12.08 -8.97
CA ASP A 195 12.77 -12.41 -8.87
C ASP A 195 13.11 -12.55 -7.37
N VAL A 196 13.76 -13.64 -6.98
CA VAL A 196 14.00 -14.02 -5.58
C VAL A 196 15.48 -14.20 -5.34
N ASP A 197 16.05 -13.34 -4.50
CA ASP A 197 17.45 -13.36 -4.13
C ASP A 197 17.64 -13.84 -2.68
N ASP A 198 18.64 -14.67 -2.47
CA ASP A 198 19.10 -15.04 -1.12
C ASP A 198 19.80 -13.86 -0.45
N THR A 199 19.48 -13.62 0.82
CA THR A 199 20.17 -12.64 1.68
C THR A 199 20.75 -13.31 2.92
N SER A 200 21.55 -12.59 3.70
CA SER A 200 22.09 -13.12 4.95
C SER A 200 21.04 -13.43 6.02
N SER A 201 19.81 -12.89 5.89
CA SER A 201 18.73 -13.05 6.87
C SER A 201 17.51 -13.79 6.34
N GLY A 202 17.42 -14.05 5.03
CA GLY A 202 16.27 -14.66 4.38
C GLY A 202 16.27 -14.45 2.87
N LEU A 203 15.15 -14.00 2.31
CA LEU A 203 14.98 -13.75 0.89
C LEU A 203 14.60 -12.29 0.65
N ARG A 204 14.97 -11.76 -0.51
CA ARG A 204 14.48 -10.49 -1.06
C ARG A 204 13.72 -10.75 -2.34
N LEU A 205 12.57 -10.12 -2.48
CA LEU A 205 11.76 -10.18 -3.70
C LEU A 205 11.85 -8.87 -4.46
N SER A 206 11.96 -8.96 -5.76
CA SER A 206 11.87 -7.82 -6.69
C SER A 206 10.93 -8.14 -7.86
N LEU A 207 10.45 -7.12 -8.54
CA LEU A 207 9.61 -7.23 -9.73
C LEU A 207 10.24 -6.44 -10.87
N ALA A 208 10.33 -7.05 -12.03
CA ALA A 208 10.78 -6.36 -13.24
C ALA A 208 9.91 -5.12 -13.51
N GLY A 209 10.54 -3.95 -13.65
CA GLY A 209 9.87 -2.68 -13.88
C GLY A 209 9.24 -2.01 -12.64
N ASN A 210 9.57 -2.52 -11.44
CA ASN A 210 9.20 -1.89 -10.16
C ASN A 210 10.41 -1.92 -9.20
N ASP A 211 11.37 -1.04 -9.46
CA ASP A 211 12.65 -1.01 -8.74
C ASP A 211 12.52 -0.49 -7.29
N ASP A 212 11.40 0.17 -6.96
CA ASP A 212 11.14 0.72 -5.63
C ASP A 212 10.53 -0.31 -4.67
N LEU A 213 9.98 -1.42 -5.21
CA LEU A 213 9.35 -2.46 -4.40
C LEU A 213 10.37 -3.12 -3.45
N ARG A 214 10.03 -3.19 -2.16
CA ARG A 214 10.84 -3.82 -1.12
C ARG A 214 10.08 -4.85 -0.33
N ILE A 215 10.24 -6.12 -0.71
CA ILE A 215 9.68 -7.24 0.06
C ILE A 215 10.84 -8.07 0.58
N GLU A 216 10.93 -8.16 1.91
CA GLU A 216 11.93 -8.97 2.60
C GLU A 216 11.23 -10.12 3.33
N LEU A 217 11.73 -11.32 3.16
CA LEU A 217 11.21 -12.54 3.79
C LEU A 217 12.28 -13.11 4.75
N PRO A 218 12.47 -12.53 5.93
CA PRO A 218 13.43 -13.05 6.88
C PRO A 218 13.02 -14.42 7.39
N GLN A 219 14.02 -15.28 7.70
CA GLN A 219 13.76 -16.52 8.41
C GLN A 219 13.07 -16.23 9.73
N TYR A 220 11.94 -16.88 9.98
CA TYR A 220 11.19 -16.69 11.22
C TYR A 220 12.03 -16.98 12.45
N ARG A 221 11.90 -16.10 13.44
CA ARG A 221 12.45 -16.26 14.80
C ARG A 221 11.39 -15.77 15.82
N PRO A 222 11.33 -16.34 17.02
CA PRO A 222 10.40 -15.87 18.05
C PRO A 222 10.49 -14.36 18.28
N GLY A 223 9.37 -13.67 18.25
CA GLY A 223 9.27 -12.22 18.43
C GLY A 223 9.39 -11.38 17.15
N LEU A 224 9.79 -11.97 16.02
CA LEU A 224 9.79 -11.27 14.73
C LEU A 224 8.35 -11.14 14.23
N LYS A 225 7.97 -9.92 13.88
CA LYS A 225 6.62 -9.58 13.41
C LYS A 225 6.67 -9.06 11.99
N VAL A 226 5.54 -9.15 11.30
CA VAL A 226 5.35 -8.46 10.01
C VAL A 226 5.47 -6.96 10.20
N GLN A 227 6.12 -6.27 9.26
CA GLN A 227 6.30 -4.82 9.27
C GLN A 227 5.95 -4.25 7.89
N ALA A 228 5.09 -3.24 7.84
CA ALA A 228 4.88 -2.45 6.62
C ALA A 228 6.00 -1.42 6.46
N LEU A 229 6.49 -1.23 5.23
CA LEU A 229 7.60 -0.33 4.90
C LEU A 229 7.08 0.88 4.12
N LEU A 230 7.30 2.07 4.65
CA LEU A 230 6.81 3.34 4.10
C LEU A 230 7.99 4.29 3.86
N PRO A 231 8.24 4.79 2.63
CA PRO A 231 9.31 5.74 2.39
C PRO A 231 8.99 7.11 2.96
N VAL A 232 9.99 7.78 3.49
CA VAL A 232 9.90 9.18 3.92
C VAL A 232 11.11 9.98 3.44
N ASN A 233 10.93 11.29 3.26
CA ASN A 233 12.01 12.17 2.80
C ASN A 233 13.02 12.50 3.91
N ASP A 234 12.56 12.57 5.17
CA ASP A 234 13.36 12.96 6.34
C ASP A 234 12.82 12.23 7.57
N ALA A 235 13.55 11.22 8.02
CA ALA A 235 13.15 10.40 9.16
C ALA A 235 13.07 11.20 10.46
N ARG A 236 13.96 12.17 10.68
CA ARG A 236 13.98 13.01 11.89
C ARG A 236 12.76 13.93 11.94
N LYS A 237 12.46 14.61 10.83
CA LYS A 237 11.28 15.48 10.71
C LYS A 237 10.00 14.67 10.88
N THR A 238 9.92 13.50 10.25
CA THR A 238 8.77 12.59 10.37
C THR A 238 8.57 12.10 11.79
N ALA A 239 9.64 11.68 12.49
CA ALA A 239 9.55 11.29 13.88
C ALA A 239 9.03 12.42 14.78
N ALA A 240 9.55 13.65 14.60
CA ALA A 240 9.09 14.82 15.35
C ALA A 240 7.62 15.16 15.07
N GLN A 241 7.17 15.09 13.81
CA GLN A 241 5.77 15.29 13.43
C GLN A 241 4.85 14.27 14.11
N LEU A 242 5.20 12.98 14.07
CA LEU A 242 4.42 11.92 14.68
C LEU A 242 4.36 12.04 16.21
N GLN A 243 5.49 12.36 16.84
CA GLN A 243 5.55 12.59 18.29
C GLN A 243 4.69 13.79 18.72
N ALA A 244 4.68 14.87 17.93
CA ALA A 244 3.80 16.03 18.17
C ALA A 244 2.30 15.68 18.00
N ALA A 245 1.97 14.69 17.14
CA ALA A 245 0.62 14.14 16.99
C ALA A 245 0.26 13.09 18.07
N GLY A 246 1.16 12.83 19.03
CA GLY A 246 0.95 11.86 20.11
C GLY A 246 1.14 10.40 19.69
N VAL A 247 1.85 10.15 18.59
CA VAL A 247 2.23 8.81 18.15
C VAL A 247 3.60 8.45 18.72
N ASN A 248 3.75 7.26 19.28
CA ASN A 248 5.05 6.77 19.74
C ASN A 248 5.92 6.40 18.53
N ALA A 249 6.77 7.34 18.12
CA ALA A 249 7.69 7.22 17.00
C ALA A 249 9.13 7.15 17.50
N ASN A 250 9.78 6.01 17.28
CA ASN A 250 11.16 5.75 17.71
C ASN A 250 12.11 5.91 16.53
N LEU A 251 12.90 6.97 16.53
CA LEU A 251 13.91 7.24 15.51
C LEU A 251 15.20 6.46 15.79
N GLN A 252 15.64 5.67 14.82
CA GLN A 252 16.93 4.97 14.83
C GLN A 252 17.65 5.20 13.49
N LYS A 253 18.70 6.03 13.49
CA LYS A 253 19.40 6.46 12.27
C LYS A 253 18.43 7.09 11.25
N LYS A 254 18.15 6.37 10.15
CA LYS A 254 17.27 6.76 9.04
C LYS A 254 15.93 6.01 9.05
N LEU A 255 15.57 5.39 10.15
CA LEU A 255 14.35 4.60 10.32
C LEU A 255 13.53 5.16 11.46
N VAL A 256 12.21 5.25 11.28
CA VAL A 256 11.27 5.57 12.34
C VAL A 256 10.36 4.35 12.55
N PHE A 257 10.46 3.76 13.72
CA PHE A 257 9.62 2.63 14.11
C PHE A 257 8.36 3.15 14.80
N VAL A 258 7.21 2.73 14.28
CA VAL A 258 5.89 3.11 14.78
C VAL A 258 5.07 1.85 15.00
N LYS A 259 4.21 1.87 16.00
CA LYS A 259 3.23 0.82 16.23
C LYS A 259 1.83 1.42 16.30
N ASP A 260 0.89 0.71 15.71
CA ASP A 260 -0.53 1.00 15.88
C ASP A 260 -1.01 0.66 17.31
N PRO A 261 -2.28 0.94 17.66
CA PRO A 261 -2.83 0.61 18.97
C PRO A 261 -2.80 -0.87 19.36
N ASP A 262 -2.75 -1.79 18.40
CA ASP A 262 -2.69 -3.25 18.62
C ASP A 262 -1.27 -3.82 18.51
N GLY A 263 -0.27 -2.96 18.25
CA GLY A 263 1.14 -3.31 18.20
C GLY A 263 1.60 -3.86 16.85
N ASN A 264 0.85 -3.65 15.77
CA ASN A 264 1.33 -3.86 14.41
C ASN A 264 2.44 -2.88 14.10
N SER A 265 3.46 -3.32 13.38
CA SER A 265 4.68 -2.54 13.15
C SER A 265 4.70 -1.89 11.79
N PHE A 266 5.06 -0.60 11.79
CA PHE A 266 5.31 0.20 10.59
C PHE A 266 6.72 0.77 10.69
N VAL A 267 7.49 0.67 9.61
CA VAL A 267 8.83 1.25 9.50
C VAL A 267 8.80 2.32 8.42
N LEU A 268 9.04 3.56 8.85
CA LEU A 268 9.20 4.66 7.92
C LEU A 268 10.70 4.85 7.66
N LEU A 269 11.12 4.64 6.42
CA LEU A 269 12.53 4.65 6.06
C LEU A 269 12.86 5.86 5.19
N GLU A 270 13.94 6.57 5.53
CA GLU A 270 14.43 7.66 4.72
C GLU A 270 15.09 7.11 3.45
N THR A 271 14.45 7.37 2.31
CA THR A 271 14.93 6.92 0.99
C THR A 271 15.71 7.99 0.27
N GLY A 272 16.03 9.12 0.90
CA GLY A 272 16.69 10.25 0.24
C GLY A 272 15.85 10.76 -0.95
N THR A 273 15.69 12.05 -1.11
CA THR A 273 15.13 12.60 -2.36
C THR A 273 16.02 12.16 -3.52
N ALA A 274 15.47 11.37 -4.45
CA ALA A 274 16.01 11.38 -5.81
C ALA A 274 15.94 12.84 -6.28
N GLN A 275 17.09 13.48 -6.42
CA GLN A 275 17.23 14.82 -7.00
C GLN A 275 16.94 14.77 -8.49
#